data_67b9be995052a44cbc6f9ff5b15e8517
#
_entry.id   67b9be995052a44cbc6f9ff5b15e8517
#
_cell.length_a   1.000
_cell.length_b   1.000
_cell.length_c   1.000
_cell.angle_alpha   90.00
_cell.angle_beta   90.00
_cell.angle_gamma   90.00
#
_symmetry.space_group_name_H-M   'P 1'
#
loop_
_entity.id
_entity.type
_entity.pdbx_description
1 polymer ?
#
loop_
_entity_poly.entity_id
_entity_poly.type
_entity_poly.pdbx_seq_one_letter_code
_entity_poly.pdbx_strand_id
1 'polypeptide(L)'
;FLDRIHCYLPGWEIPKFRPEHFTDDYGFITDYLAEFLRELRKEQYGDALDRYYRLGRNLNQRDTIAVRKMVGGLVKLVYPDGVFGKEGLEEILQIALEMRRRVKEQLKKLGGMEFYDVNFSYIDNESFEEHYVSVPEQGGGKLIPEGMCNPGQVYTVGRGKSGMIGVFRLESQMLSGNGKFERTGIGTDREAKEATNTALNYLKANGGRISGSISTTTKDYIINYQDLQGIGMTDKLALPTLIALCSIALGKPVLSATVVLGEISISGTILKADELANSLQVCLD
;
A
#
# COMPACT_ATOMS: atom_id res chain seq x y z
N PHE A 1 -3.10 -5.11 -24.19
CA PHE A 1 -4.39 -4.42 -24.38
C PHE A 1 -4.79 -3.65 -23.11
N LEU A 2 -4.82 -4.29 -21.94
CA LEU A 2 -5.25 -3.68 -20.66
C LEU A 2 -4.46 -2.43 -20.29
N ASP A 3 -3.18 -2.38 -20.55
CA ASP A 3 -2.34 -1.20 -20.30
C ASP A 3 -2.76 0.07 -21.09
N ARG A 4 -3.63 -0.08 -22.07
CA ARG A 4 -4.21 1.06 -22.80
C ARG A 4 -5.50 1.59 -22.18
N ILE A 5 -6.05 0.91 -21.18
CA ILE A 5 -7.21 1.39 -20.41
C ILE A 5 -6.76 2.54 -19.53
N HIS A 6 -7.45 3.67 -19.57
CA HIS A 6 -7.02 4.87 -18.86
C HIS A 6 -7.37 4.82 -17.38
N CYS A 7 -8.53 4.27 -17.02
CA CYS A 7 -9.02 4.22 -15.64
C CYS A 7 -9.67 2.87 -15.33
N TYR A 8 -9.70 2.55 -14.04
CA TYR A 8 -10.41 1.38 -13.51
C TYR A 8 -11.23 1.78 -12.29
N LEU A 9 -12.54 1.58 -12.38
CA LEU A 9 -13.49 1.74 -11.30
C LEU A 9 -14.15 0.39 -11.03
N PRO A 10 -13.89 -0.25 -9.88
CA PRO A 10 -14.53 -1.52 -9.54
C PRO A 10 -16.04 -1.35 -9.34
N GLY A 11 -16.82 -2.30 -9.85
CA GLY A 11 -18.28 -2.23 -9.76
C GLY A 11 -18.82 -2.24 -8.32
N TRP A 12 -18.08 -2.79 -7.36
CA TRP A 12 -18.45 -2.78 -5.93
C TRP A 12 -18.33 -1.40 -5.27
N GLU A 13 -17.56 -0.47 -5.82
CA GLU A 13 -17.49 0.92 -5.35
C GLU A 13 -18.68 1.76 -5.86
N ILE A 14 -19.39 1.28 -6.85
CA ILE A 14 -20.61 1.94 -7.33
C ILE A 14 -21.74 1.62 -6.35
N PRO A 15 -22.35 2.63 -5.71
CA PRO A 15 -23.43 2.39 -4.75
C PRO A 15 -24.60 1.66 -5.41
N LYS A 16 -25.19 0.70 -4.70
CA LYS A 16 -26.44 0.08 -5.14
C LYS A 16 -27.55 1.12 -5.14
N PHE A 17 -28.45 1.03 -6.11
CA PHE A 17 -29.64 1.87 -6.13
C PHE A 17 -30.43 1.73 -4.83
N ARG A 18 -30.81 2.87 -4.27
CA ARG A 18 -31.65 3.00 -3.08
C ARG A 18 -32.78 3.98 -3.38
N PRO A 19 -33.88 3.96 -2.59
CA PRO A 19 -34.98 4.92 -2.77
C PRO A 19 -34.51 6.38 -2.80
N GLU A 20 -33.48 6.73 -2.03
CA GLU A 20 -32.93 8.08 -1.93
C GLU A 20 -32.24 8.55 -3.23
N HIS A 21 -31.95 7.64 -4.16
CA HIS A 21 -31.35 7.98 -5.46
C HIS A 21 -32.39 8.35 -6.54
N PHE A 22 -33.66 8.21 -6.22
CA PHE A 22 -34.73 8.63 -7.11
C PHE A 22 -35.25 10.00 -6.67
N THR A 23 -35.60 10.81 -7.65
CA THR A 23 -36.21 12.12 -7.41
C THR A 23 -37.44 12.25 -8.28
N ASP A 24 -38.45 12.95 -7.74
CA ASP A 24 -39.62 13.38 -8.48
C ASP A 24 -39.44 14.77 -9.13
N ASP A 25 -38.29 15.38 -8.91
CA ASP A 25 -37.92 16.68 -9.50
C ASP A 25 -37.56 16.53 -10.98
N TYR A 26 -37.76 17.60 -11.73
CA TYR A 26 -37.33 17.68 -13.12
C TYR A 26 -35.81 17.70 -13.20
N GLY A 27 -35.24 16.76 -13.93
CA GLY A 27 -33.81 16.70 -14.23
C GLY A 27 -33.51 17.11 -15.66
N PHE A 28 -32.22 17.15 -16.00
CA PHE A 28 -31.80 17.31 -17.39
C PHE A 28 -32.21 16.09 -18.19
N ILE A 29 -32.82 16.32 -19.36
CA ILE A 29 -33.05 15.26 -20.32
C ILE A 29 -31.72 14.76 -20.90
N THR A 30 -31.62 13.44 -21.14
CA THR A 30 -30.40 12.80 -21.61
C THR A 30 -29.89 13.39 -22.93
N ASP A 31 -30.76 13.83 -23.80
CA ASP A 31 -30.40 14.46 -25.08
C ASP A 31 -29.67 15.80 -24.87
N TYR A 32 -30.14 16.62 -23.95
CA TYR A 32 -29.46 17.86 -23.60
C TYR A 32 -28.06 17.57 -23.01
N LEU A 33 -27.96 16.62 -22.09
CA LEU A 33 -26.67 16.22 -21.50
C LEU A 33 -25.71 15.71 -22.61
N ALA A 34 -26.20 14.93 -23.56
CA ALA A 34 -25.40 14.44 -24.66
C ALA A 34 -24.83 15.57 -25.54
N GLU A 35 -25.65 16.57 -25.89
CA GLU A 35 -25.18 17.75 -26.65
C GLU A 35 -24.22 18.62 -25.83
N PHE A 36 -24.48 18.80 -24.55
CA PHE A 36 -23.57 19.50 -23.65
C PHE A 36 -22.18 18.84 -23.60
N LEU A 37 -22.13 17.53 -23.40
CA LEU A 37 -20.89 16.76 -23.43
C LEU A 37 -20.20 16.80 -24.80
N ARG A 38 -20.98 16.87 -25.88
CA ARG A 38 -20.47 17.03 -27.24
C ARG A 38 -19.78 18.38 -27.44
N GLU A 39 -20.35 19.46 -26.92
CA GLU A 39 -19.72 20.78 -26.97
C GLU A 39 -18.44 20.83 -26.14
N LEU A 40 -18.42 20.24 -24.94
CA LEU A 40 -17.24 20.14 -24.10
C LEU A 40 -16.06 19.41 -24.75
N ARG A 41 -16.30 18.56 -25.76
CA ARG A 41 -15.21 17.92 -26.53
C ARG A 41 -14.34 18.92 -27.30
N LYS A 42 -14.87 20.08 -27.64
CA LYS A 42 -14.15 21.12 -28.37
C LYS A 42 -13.08 21.79 -27.52
N GLU A 43 -13.29 21.81 -26.21
CA GLU A 43 -12.35 22.39 -25.26
C GLU A 43 -11.13 21.48 -25.05
N GLN A 44 -9.97 22.07 -24.79
CA GLN A 44 -8.71 21.37 -24.60
C GLN A 44 -8.07 21.78 -23.27
N TYR A 45 -8.03 20.85 -22.31
CA TYR A 45 -7.40 21.04 -20.99
C TYR A 45 -6.28 20.03 -20.75
N GLY A 46 -5.63 19.54 -21.80
CA GLY A 46 -4.55 18.54 -21.70
C GLY A 46 -3.34 19.07 -20.92
N ASP A 47 -3.10 20.37 -20.95
CA ASP A 47 -1.98 21.05 -20.29
C ASP A 47 -2.37 21.69 -18.97
N ALA A 48 -3.62 21.50 -18.51
CA ALA A 48 -4.10 22.06 -17.24
C ALA A 48 -3.19 21.68 -16.06
N LEU A 49 -2.72 20.44 -16.06
CA LEU A 49 -1.80 19.89 -15.07
C LEU A 49 -0.53 20.74 -14.92
N ASP A 50 0.09 21.13 -16.02
CA ASP A 50 1.41 21.75 -16.04
C ASP A 50 1.44 23.16 -15.40
N ARG A 51 0.27 23.73 -15.15
CA ARG A 51 0.17 25.04 -14.45
C ARG A 51 0.70 24.97 -13.02
N TYR A 52 0.42 23.88 -12.33
CA TYR A 52 0.71 23.78 -10.89
C TYR A 52 1.53 22.53 -10.53
N TYR A 53 1.47 21.47 -11.34
CA TYR A 53 2.02 20.16 -10.97
C TYR A 53 2.80 19.51 -12.11
N ARG A 54 3.68 18.59 -11.75
CA ARG A 54 4.35 17.65 -12.65
C ARG A 54 4.10 16.22 -12.18
N LEU A 55 4.02 15.28 -13.10
CA LEU A 55 3.90 13.86 -12.77
C LEU A 55 5.25 13.31 -12.26
N GLY A 56 5.18 12.40 -11.30
CA GLY A 56 6.33 11.73 -10.73
C GLY A 56 7.06 10.80 -11.70
N ARG A 57 8.22 10.30 -11.28
CA ARG A 57 9.13 9.53 -12.15
C ARG A 57 8.65 8.12 -12.48
N ASN A 58 7.78 7.55 -11.64
CA ASN A 58 7.33 6.15 -11.76
C ASN A 58 6.19 5.96 -12.77
N LEU A 59 5.75 7.02 -13.43
CA LEU A 59 4.76 6.96 -14.49
C LEU A 59 5.47 6.79 -15.86
N ASN A 60 5.13 5.72 -16.56
CA ASN A 60 5.60 5.56 -17.93
C ASN A 60 4.81 6.46 -18.89
N GLN A 61 5.19 6.45 -20.18
CA GLN A 61 4.53 7.28 -21.19
C GLN A 61 3.02 7.00 -21.30
N ARG A 62 2.58 5.74 -21.18
CA ARG A 62 1.16 5.38 -21.25
C ARG A 62 0.39 5.88 -20.04
N ASP A 63 1.01 5.82 -18.86
CA ASP A 63 0.43 6.33 -17.63
C ASP A 63 0.27 7.86 -17.71
N THR A 64 1.29 8.54 -18.16
CA THR A 64 1.27 10.00 -18.39
C THR A 64 0.15 10.41 -19.35
N ILE A 65 0.00 9.73 -20.49
CA ILE A 65 -1.07 9.99 -21.45
C ILE A 65 -2.45 9.74 -20.81
N ALA A 66 -2.60 8.64 -20.08
CA ALA A 66 -3.85 8.29 -19.43
C ALA A 66 -4.26 9.33 -18.37
N VAL A 67 -3.33 9.71 -17.48
CA VAL A 67 -3.59 10.72 -16.44
C VAL A 67 -3.93 12.08 -17.06
N ARG A 68 -3.16 12.56 -18.05
CA ARG A 68 -3.45 13.84 -18.71
C ARG A 68 -4.83 13.86 -19.39
N LYS A 69 -5.22 12.76 -20.03
CA LYS A 69 -6.56 12.64 -20.65
C LYS A 69 -7.67 12.67 -19.60
N MET A 70 -7.48 11.98 -18.47
CA MET A 70 -8.46 11.97 -17.39
C MET A 70 -8.55 13.33 -16.71
N VAL A 71 -7.43 13.98 -16.40
CA VAL A 71 -7.41 15.36 -15.86
C VAL A 71 -8.17 16.30 -16.81
N GLY A 72 -7.83 16.30 -18.10
CA GLY A 72 -8.53 17.14 -19.07
C GLY A 72 -10.04 16.83 -19.18
N GLY A 73 -10.43 15.57 -19.06
CA GLY A 73 -11.84 15.15 -19.03
C GLY A 73 -12.57 15.59 -17.78
N LEU A 74 -11.98 15.40 -16.61
CA LEU A 74 -12.56 15.78 -15.32
C LEU A 74 -12.66 17.31 -15.17
N VAL A 75 -11.63 18.06 -15.61
CA VAL A 75 -11.70 19.53 -15.64
C VAL A 75 -12.90 20.01 -16.45
N LYS A 76 -13.16 19.43 -17.60
CA LYS A 76 -14.35 19.81 -18.43
C LYS A 76 -15.68 19.56 -17.73
N LEU A 77 -15.76 18.50 -16.92
CA LEU A 77 -16.99 18.14 -16.21
C LEU A 77 -17.21 18.98 -14.96
N VAL A 78 -16.14 19.28 -14.21
CA VAL A 78 -16.24 20.00 -12.93
C VAL A 78 -16.14 21.52 -13.14
N TYR A 79 -15.32 21.94 -14.10
CA TYR A 79 -15.06 23.33 -14.42
C TYR A 79 -15.27 23.61 -15.92
N PRO A 80 -16.54 23.54 -16.40
CA PRO A 80 -16.83 23.69 -17.82
C PRO A 80 -16.49 25.07 -18.40
N ASP A 81 -16.40 26.08 -17.54
CA ASP A 81 -15.95 27.43 -17.85
C ASP A 81 -14.42 27.58 -17.92
N GLY A 82 -13.68 26.54 -17.54
CA GLY A 82 -12.21 26.53 -17.48
C GLY A 82 -11.59 27.32 -16.35
N VAL A 83 -12.40 27.79 -15.38
CA VAL A 83 -11.93 28.56 -14.23
C VAL A 83 -11.76 27.64 -13.02
N PHE A 84 -10.53 27.25 -12.73
CA PHE A 84 -10.19 26.39 -11.60
C PHE A 84 -8.92 26.87 -10.90
N GLY A 85 -8.89 26.67 -9.57
CA GLY A 85 -7.73 26.94 -8.73
C GLY A 85 -6.80 25.74 -8.58
N LYS A 86 -5.69 25.95 -7.86
CA LYS A 86 -4.68 24.93 -7.57
C LYS A 86 -5.29 23.73 -6.82
N GLU A 87 -6.08 24.00 -5.76
CA GLU A 87 -6.72 22.96 -4.93
C GLU A 87 -7.69 22.10 -5.75
N GLY A 88 -8.57 22.71 -6.54
CA GLY A 88 -9.52 21.96 -7.36
C GLY A 88 -8.85 21.12 -8.44
N LEU A 89 -7.72 21.58 -8.98
CA LEU A 89 -6.93 20.80 -9.90
C LEU A 89 -6.22 19.63 -9.19
N GLU A 90 -5.77 19.84 -7.95
CA GLU A 90 -5.13 18.80 -7.13
C GLU A 90 -6.07 17.63 -6.86
N GLU A 91 -7.31 17.90 -6.46
CA GLU A 91 -8.33 16.85 -6.26
C GLU A 91 -8.56 16.04 -7.55
N ILE A 92 -8.70 16.72 -8.68
CA ILE A 92 -8.85 16.06 -9.99
C ILE A 92 -7.62 15.21 -10.33
N LEU A 93 -6.42 15.72 -10.06
CA LEU A 93 -5.17 15.03 -10.33
C LEU A 93 -5.04 13.77 -9.47
N GLN A 94 -5.35 13.85 -8.18
CA GLN A 94 -5.34 12.71 -7.26
C GLN A 94 -6.31 11.61 -7.73
N ILE A 95 -7.53 11.97 -8.12
CA ILE A 95 -8.50 11.01 -8.68
C ILE A 95 -7.94 10.37 -9.96
N ALA A 96 -7.41 11.15 -10.88
CA ALA A 96 -6.88 10.63 -12.15
C ALA A 96 -5.69 9.69 -11.94
N LEU A 97 -4.76 10.04 -11.05
CA LEU A 97 -3.63 9.21 -10.69
C LEU A 97 -4.08 7.90 -10.05
N GLU A 98 -4.99 7.96 -9.08
CA GLU A 98 -5.50 6.77 -8.41
C GLU A 98 -6.23 5.83 -9.38
N MET A 99 -7.09 6.34 -10.24
CA MET A 99 -7.80 5.54 -11.23
C MET A 99 -6.84 4.84 -12.22
N ARG A 100 -5.76 5.52 -12.62
CA ARG A 100 -4.72 4.90 -13.46
C ARG A 100 -3.86 3.92 -12.70
N ARG A 101 -3.51 4.23 -11.44
CA ARG A 101 -2.78 3.33 -10.57
C ARG A 101 -3.52 1.99 -10.40
N ARG A 102 -4.84 2.01 -10.24
CA ARG A 102 -5.68 0.82 -10.18
C ARG A 102 -5.59 -0.05 -11.44
N VAL A 103 -5.45 0.54 -12.61
CA VAL A 103 -5.17 -0.22 -13.85
C VAL A 103 -3.84 -0.96 -13.73
N LYS A 104 -2.79 -0.30 -13.24
CA LYS A 104 -1.48 -0.90 -12.99
C LYS A 104 -1.58 -2.07 -12.00
N GLU A 105 -2.33 -1.91 -10.91
CA GLU A 105 -2.57 -2.98 -9.94
C GLU A 105 -3.21 -4.22 -10.57
N GLN A 106 -4.12 -4.06 -11.52
CA GLN A 106 -4.68 -5.21 -12.23
C GLN A 106 -3.66 -5.83 -13.18
N LEU A 107 -2.84 -5.04 -13.85
CA LEU A 107 -1.75 -5.53 -14.71
C LEU A 107 -0.71 -6.31 -13.92
N LYS A 108 -0.35 -5.84 -12.72
CA LYS A 108 0.53 -6.52 -11.78
C LYS A 108 0.04 -7.95 -11.47
N LYS A 109 -1.27 -8.15 -11.32
CA LYS A 109 -1.86 -9.48 -11.07
C LYS A 109 -1.79 -10.42 -12.26
N LEU A 110 -1.70 -9.89 -13.48
CA LEU A 110 -1.71 -10.65 -14.72
C LEU A 110 -0.31 -11.04 -15.21
N GLY A 111 0.74 -10.46 -14.68
CA GLY A 111 2.10 -10.82 -15.02
C GLY A 111 3.03 -9.63 -15.29
N GLY A 112 4.32 -9.89 -15.41
CA GLY A 112 5.36 -8.98 -15.83
C GLY A 112 5.90 -8.05 -14.75
N MET A 113 7.21 -8.14 -14.48
CA MET A 113 7.92 -7.29 -13.50
C MET A 113 7.82 -5.80 -13.83
N GLU A 114 7.57 -5.45 -15.09
CA GLU A 114 7.44 -4.07 -15.57
C GLU A 114 6.24 -3.30 -14.99
N PHE A 115 5.28 -4.00 -14.35
CA PHE A 115 4.08 -3.39 -13.76
C PHE A 115 4.13 -3.31 -12.23
N TYR A 116 5.24 -3.61 -11.61
CA TYR A 116 5.31 -3.75 -10.15
C TYR A 116 5.45 -2.43 -9.41
N ASP A 117 6.04 -1.44 -10.04
CA ASP A 117 6.11 -0.10 -9.48
C ASP A 117 4.80 0.65 -9.75
N VAL A 118 3.94 0.67 -8.74
CA VAL A 118 2.63 1.32 -8.76
C VAL A 118 2.56 2.55 -7.85
N ASN A 119 3.69 3.05 -7.41
CA ASN A 119 3.82 4.25 -6.59
C ASN A 119 3.72 5.48 -7.50
N PHE A 120 2.51 5.89 -7.78
CA PHE A 120 2.24 7.08 -8.58
C PHE A 120 2.31 8.32 -7.71
N SER A 121 2.95 9.34 -8.23
CA SER A 121 3.15 10.60 -7.52
C SER A 121 2.99 11.80 -8.44
N TYR A 122 2.85 12.96 -7.85
CA TYR A 122 2.93 14.25 -8.50
C TYR A 122 3.80 15.21 -7.67
N ILE A 123 4.40 16.17 -8.33
CA ILE A 123 5.31 17.14 -7.72
C ILE A 123 4.69 18.52 -7.87
N ASP A 124 4.53 19.24 -6.78
CA ASP A 124 4.13 20.62 -6.79
C ASP A 124 5.22 21.51 -7.40
N ASN A 125 4.86 22.37 -8.34
CA ASN A 125 5.81 23.22 -9.06
C ASN A 125 6.36 24.38 -8.20
N GLU A 126 5.67 24.75 -7.11
CA GLU A 126 6.07 25.85 -6.22
C GLU A 126 6.90 25.34 -5.04
N SER A 127 6.42 24.33 -4.31
CA SER A 127 7.09 23.79 -3.14
C SER A 127 8.15 22.73 -3.48
N PHE A 128 8.09 22.13 -4.67
CA PHE A 128 8.89 20.97 -5.10
C PHE A 128 8.67 19.73 -4.24
N GLU A 129 7.62 19.71 -3.43
CA GLU A 129 7.24 18.53 -2.67
C GLU A 129 6.60 17.48 -3.57
N GLU A 130 6.98 16.22 -3.35
CA GLU A 130 6.42 15.07 -4.05
C GLU A 130 5.34 14.41 -3.20
N HIS A 131 4.13 14.31 -3.76
CA HIS A 131 2.97 13.71 -3.13
C HIS A 131 2.62 12.40 -3.79
N TYR A 132 2.51 11.34 -3.00
CA TYR A 132 2.15 10.00 -3.47
C TYR A 132 0.66 9.76 -3.40
N VAL A 133 0.13 9.10 -4.43
CA VAL A 133 -1.27 8.70 -4.49
C VAL A 133 -1.37 7.21 -4.18
N SER A 134 -2.26 6.87 -3.26
CA SER A 134 -2.45 5.48 -2.82
C SER A 134 -3.93 5.15 -2.71
N VAL A 135 -4.23 3.85 -2.77
CA VAL A 135 -5.58 3.38 -2.44
C VAL A 135 -5.86 3.57 -0.96
N PRO A 136 -7.10 3.93 -0.59
CA PRO A 136 -7.52 4.01 0.81
C PRO A 136 -7.24 2.73 1.59
N GLU A 137 -7.36 1.57 0.94
CA GLU A 137 -7.12 0.25 1.54
C GLU A 137 -5.65 0.00 1.90
N GLN A 138 -4.72 0.73 1.29
CA GLN A 138 -3.28 0.61 1.55
C GLN A 138 -2.72 1.73 2.44
N GLY A 139 -3.58 2.66 2.89
CA GLY A 139 -3.19 3.76 3.77
C GLY A 139 -2.09 4.63 3.17
N GLY A 140 -2.46 5.66 2.41
CA GLY A 140 -1.55 6.51 1.66
C GLY A 140 -0.29 6.93 2.39
N GLY A 141 0.85 6.67 1.79
CA GLY A 141 2.15 7.05 2.32
C GLY A 141 3.24 6.05 1.97
N LYS A 142 4.44 6.32 2.44
CA LYS A 142 5.56 5.37 2.39
C LYS A 142 5.12 4.03 3.00
N LEU A 143 5.46 2.91 2.37
CA LEU A 143 5.16 1.57 2.88
C LEU A 143 5.71 1.38 4.29
N ILE A 144 6.82 2.04 4.59
CA ILE A 144 7.46 2.08 5.91
C ILE A 144 7.31 3.50 6.45
N PRO A 145 6.42 3.73 7.42
CA PRO A 145 6.15 5.07 7.94
C PRO A 145 7.36 5.63 8.71
N GLU A 146 7.57 6.93 8.61
CA GLU A 146 8.62 7.65 9.34
C GLU A 146 8.22 8.02 10.78
N GLY A 147 6.93 7.86 11.12
CA GLY A 147 6.41 8.16 12.46
C GLY A 147 6.70 7.06 13.49
N MET A 148 6.29 7.30 14.74
CA MET A 148 6.41 6.29 15.79
C MET A 148 5.55 5.07 15.47
N CYS A 149 6.19 3.89 15.44
CA CYS A 149 5.46 2.63 15.36
C CYS A 149 4.75 2.32 16.68
N ASN A 150 3.66 1.57 16.61
CA ASN A 150 3.03 1.03 17.81
C ASN A 150 3.84 -0.15 18.35
N PRO A 151 3.81 -0.42 19.69
CA PRO A 151 4.37 -1.65 20.20
C PRO A 151 3.82 -2.88 19.46
N GLY A 152 4.72 -3.78 19.05
CA GLY A 152 4.36 -4.98 18.29
C GLY A 152 4.24 -4.78 16.78
N GLN A 153 4.45 -3.58 16.27
CA GLN A 153 4.48 -3.29 14.84
C GLN A 153 5.91 -3.31 14.32
N VAL A 154 6.18 -4.13 13.31
CA VAL A 154 7.51 -4.33 12.71
C VAL A 154 7.39 -4.45 11.20
N TYR A 155 8.36 -3.89 10.49
CA TYR A 155 8.47 -4.00 9.04
C TYR A 155 9.66 -4.89 8.69
N THR A 156 9.49 -5.69 7.64
CA THR A 156 10.55 -6.52 7.06
C THR A 156 10.45 -6.49 5.54
N VAL A 157 11.56 -6.81 4.89
CA VAL A 157 11.64 -6.97 3.45
C VAL A 157 12.16 -8.37 3.14
N GLY A 158 11.56 -9.02 2.18
CA GLY A 158 11.94 -10.36 1.78
C GLY A 158 11.39 -10.74 0.42
N ARG A 159 11.86 -11.86 -0.11
CA ARG A 159 11.38 -12.43 -1.36
C ARG A 159 10.05 -13.14 -1.12
N GLY A 160 9.01 -12.73 -1.82
CA GLY A 160 7.69 -13.36 -1.82
C GLY A 160 7.62 -14.57 -2.77
N LYS A 161 6.48 -15.27 -2.76
CA LYS A 161 6.24 -16.44 -3.62
C LYS A 161 6.25 -16.14 -5.12
N SER A 162 5.98 -14.90 -5.51
CA SER A 162 6.13 -14.44 -6.89
C SER A 162 7.60 -14.38 -7.36
N GLY A 163 8.56 -14.56 -6.45
CA GLY A 163 9.98 -14.39 -6.72
C GLY A 163 10.47 -12.95 -6.60
N MET A 164 9.60 -12.02 -6.19
CA MET A 164 9.94 -10.61 -6.01
C MET A 164 10.25 -10.27 -4.57
N ILE A 165 10.99 -9.20 -4.39
CA ILE A 165 11.29 -8.64 -3.08
C ILE A 165 10.29 -7.53 -2.78
N GLY A 166 9.72 -7.54 -1.60
CA GLY A 166 8.75 -6.56 -1.18
C GLY A 166 8.67 -6.39 0.32
N VAL A 167 7.84 -5.43 0.73
CA VAL A 167 7.68 -5.02 2.13
C VAL A 167 6.53 -5.78 2.79
N PHE A 168 6.79 -6.28 3.98
CA PHE A 168 5.81 -6.96 4.83
C PHE A 168 5.69 -6.22 6.16
N ARG A 169 4.46 -6.12 6.66
CA ARG A 169 4.16 -5.57 7.97
C ARG A 169 3.68 -6.65 8.91
N LEU A 170 4.23 -6.66 10.10
CA LEU A 170 3.85 -7.53 11.21
C LEU A 170 3.20 -6.67 12.29
N GLU A 171 2.05 -7.10 12.78
CA GLU A 171 1.34 -6.44 13.88
C GLU A 171 0.99 -7.48 14.93
N SER A 172 1.46 -7.30 16.16
CA SER A 172 1.24 -8.24 17.23
C SER A 172 0.45 -7.63 18.38
N GLN A 173 -0.35 -8.47 19.04
CA GLN A 173 -1.07 -8.16 20.26
C GLN A 173 -0.78 -9.23 21.30
N MET A 174 -0.86 -8.84 22.58
CA MET A 174 -0.67 -9.71 23.71
C MET A 174 -1.88 -9.63 24.64
N LEU A 175 -2.42 -10.78 25.00
CA LEU A 175 -3.56 -10.90 25.91
C LEU A 175 -3.17 -11.76 27.11
N SER A 176 -3.92 -11.67 28.20
CA SER A 176 -3.82 -12.64 29.29
C SER A 176 -4.37 -13.98 28.83
N GLY A 177 -3.64 -15.07 29.05
CA GLY A 177 -4.02 -16.37 28.51
C GLY A 177 -3.13 -17.51 29.02
N ASN A 178 -3.01 -18.56 28.21
CA ASN A 178 -2.32 -19.80 28.57
C ASN A 178 -1.11 -20.14 27.68
N GLY A 179 -0.54 -19.15 27.01
CA GLY A 179 0.60 -19.32 26.12
C GLY A 179 0.21 -19.73 24.69
N LYS A 180 -1.01 -19.42 24.27
CA LYS A 180 -1.49 -19.65 22.91
C LYS A 180 -0.81 -18.71 21.92
N PHE A 181 -0.55 -19.20 20.70
CA PHE A 181 0.00 -18.41 19.62
C PHE A 181 -0.89 -18.51 18.39
N GLU A 182 -1.48 -17.38 18.02
CA GLU A 182 -2.33 -17.27 16.86
C GLU A 182 -1.65 -16.45 15.76
N ARG A 183 -1.84 -16.88 14.52
CA ARG A 183 -1.26 -16.24 13.32
C ARG A 183 -2.35 -16.03 12.30
N THR A 184 -2.39 -14.82 11.75
CA THR A 184 -3.30 -14.43 10.66
C THR A 184 -2.50 -13.85 9.50
N GLY A 185 -3.05 -13.89 8.30
CA GLY A 185 -2.41 -13.32 7.11
C GLY A 185 -1.31 -14.18 6.46
N ILE A 186 -0.85 -15.26 7.12
CA ILE A 186 0.24 -16.10 6.60
C ILE A 186 -0.24 -17.16 5.59
N GLY A 187 -1.54 -17.36 5.49
CA GLY A 187 -2.14 -18.31 4.56
C GLY A 187 -1.78 -19.78 4.87
N THR A 188 -1.61 -20.58 3.83
CA THR A 188 -1.25 -22.01 3.91
C THR A 188 0.24 -22.27 3.81
N ASP A 189 1.06 -21.23 3.68
CA ASP A 189 2.51 -21.34 3.47
C ASP A 189 3.18 -22.06 4.64
N ARG A 190 3.79 -23.20 4.34
CA ARG A 190 4.43 -24.05 5.34
C ARG A 190 5.75 -23.45 5.83
N GLU A 191 6.59 -22.96 4.93
CA GLU A 191 7.91 -22.40 5.26
C GLU A 191 7.77 -21.15 6.11
N ALA A 192 6.86 -20.25 5.72
CA ALA A 192 6.53 -19.07 6.51
C ALA A 192 6.02 -19.45 7.92
N LYS A 193 5.17 -20.49 8.04
CA LYS A 193 4.71 -20.98 9.35
C LYS A 193 5.84 -21.57 10.19
N GLU A 194 6.76 -22.30 9.59
CA GLU A 194 7.93 -22.87 10.27
C GLU A 194 8.86 -21.78 10.77
N ALA A 195 9.10 -20.73 9.97
CA ALA A 195 9.88 -19.57 10.39
C ALA A 195 9.28 -18.87 11.62
N THR A 196 7.96 -18.66 11.64
CA THR A 196 7.29 -18.06 12.79
C THR A 196 7.31 -18.95 14.06
N ASN A 197 7.24 -20.27 13.89
CA ASN A 197 7.40 -21.20 14.99
C ASN A 197 8.82 -21.17 15.58
N THR A 198 9.84 -21.02 14.75
CA THR A 198 11.23 -20.86 15.20
C THR A 198 11.36 -19.64 16.12
N ALA A 199 10.79 -18.50 15.76
CA ALA A 199 10.77 -17.29 16.58
C ALA A 199 10.09 -17.53 17.93
N LEU A 200 8.90 -18.14 17.91
CA LEU A 200 8.17 -18.42 19.17
C LEU A 200 8.91 -19.39 20.07
N ASN A 201 9.48 -20.47 19.52
CA ASN A 201 10.22 -21.45 20.27
C ASN A 201 11.48 -20.85 20.90
N TYR A 202 12.17 -19.97 20.16
CA TYR A 202 13.28 -19.20 20.69
C TYR A 202 12.85 -18.28 21.85
N LEU A 203 11.73 -17.57 21.67
CA LEU A 203 11.17 -16.71 22.73
C LEU A 203 10.79 -17.53 23.97
N LYS A 204 10.15 -18.69 23.81
CA LYS A 204 9.81 -19.59 24.93
C LYS A 204 11.04 -20.06 25.70
N ALA A 205 12.10 -20.41 25.00
CA ALA A 205 13.33 -20.90 25.61
C ALA A 205 14.16 -19.80 26.27
N ASN A 206 14.13 -18.58 25.72
CA ASN A 206 15.07 -17.51 26.09
C ASN A 206 14.39 -16.23 26.61
N GLY A 207 13.06 -16.17 26.69
CA GLY A 207 12.33 -14.96 27.07
C GLY A 207 12.78 -14.37 28.39
N GLY A 208 12.98 -15.19 29.41
CA GLY A 208 13.48 -14.75 30.72
C GLY A 208 14.89 -14.15 30.69
N ARG A 209 15.72 -14.53 29.70
CA ARG A 209 17.07 -13.94 29.49
C ARG A 209 16.99 -12.59 28.79
N ILE A 210 15.97 -12.40 27.92
CA ILE A 210 15.73 -11.14 27.23
C ILE A 210 15.17 -10.12 28.22
N SER A 211 14.12 -10.50 28.95
CA SER A 211 13.53 -9.68 30.02
C SER A 211 12.68 -10.54 30.97
N GLY A 212 12.75 -10.27 32.25
CA GLY A 212 11.90 -10.92 33.25
C GLY A 212 10.39 -10.59 33.10
N SER A 213 10.04 -9.58 32.30
CA SER A 213 8.64 -9.23 32.00
C SER A 213 8.02 -10.08 30.86
N ILE A 214 8.82 -10.82 30.11
CA ILE A 214 8.33 -11.67 29.03
C ILE A 214 7.81 -13.00 29.62
N SER A 215 6.51 -13.22 29.47
CA SER A 215 5.87 -14.48 29.82
C SER A 215 5.22 -15.13 28.61
N THR A 216 5.59 -16.36 28.33
CA THR A 216 5.01 -17.18 27.25
C THR A 216 4.07 -18.26 27.77
N THR A 217 3.82 -18.30 29.09
CA THR A 217 2.93 -19.28 29.72
C THR A 217 1.63 -18.66 30.23
N THR A 218 1.66 -17.38 30.61
CA THR A 218 0.50 -16.63 31.14
C THR A 218 -0.03 -15.59 30.15
N LYS A 219 0.57 -15.49 28.97
CA LYS A 219 0.19 -14.54 27.93
C LYS A 219 0.01 -15.27 26.59
N ASP A 220 -1.08 -14.94 25.92
CA ASP A 220 -1.33 -15.34 24.53
C ASP A 220 -0.83 -14.27 23.58
N TYR A 221 -0.29 -14.68 22.46
CA TYR A 221 0.24 -13.79 21.43
C TYR A 221 -0.52 -14.00 20.13
N ILE A 222 -1.00 -12.91 19.56
CA ILE A 222 -1.67 -12.88 18.25
C ILE A 222 -0.80 -12.03 17.34
N ILE A 223 -0.49 -12.52 16.16
CA ILE A 223 0.30 -11.77 15.18
C ILE A 223 -0.35 -11.86 13.78
N ASN A 224 -0.49 -10.70 13.16
CA ASN A 224 -0.99 -10.55 11.81
C ASN A 224 0.17 -10.21 10.85
N TYR A 225 0.25 -10.94 9.75
CA TYR A 225 1.25 -10.74 8.71
C TYR A 225 0.57 -10.16 7.48
N GLN A 226 1.08 -9.07 6.99
CA GLN A 226 0.53 -8.34 5.84
C GLN A 226 1.59 -8.22 4.76
N ASP A 227 1.26 -8.72 3.59
CA ASP A 227 1.99 -8.48 2.36
C ASP A 227 1.48 -7.15 1.78
N LEU A 228 2.29 -6.10 1.88
CA LEU A 228 1.87 -4.75 1.47
C LEU A 228 1.85 -4.55 -0.05
N GLN A 229 2.46 -5.44 -0.81
CA GLN A 229 2.59 -5.32 -2.26
C GLN A 229 1.94 -6.46 -3.04
N GLY A 230 1.33 -7.43 -2.35
CA GLY A 230 0.63 -8.56 -2.98
C GLY A 230 1.54 -9.53 -3.75
N ILE A 231 2.79 -9.69 -3.29
CA ILE A 231 3.80 -10.55 -3.92
C ILE A 231 3.81 -11.99 -3.41
N GLY A 232 2.93 -12.30 -2.47
CA GLY A 232 2.90 -13.58 -1.75
C GLY A 232 3.83 -13.59 -0.54
N MET A 233 3.45 -14.33 0.50
CA MET A 233 4.17 -14.33 1.77
C MET A 233 5.62 -14.82 1.61
N THR A 234 6.52 -14.18 2.35
CA THR A 234 7.94 -14.59 2.44
C THR A 234 8.15 -15.63 3.54
N ASP A 235 9.20 -16.43 3.43
CA ASP A 235 9.68 -17.34 4.49
C ASP A 235 10.64 -16.63 5.49
N LYS A 236 11.10 -15.42 5.18
CA LYS A 236 12.04 -14.63 5.98
C LYS A 236 11.38 -13.92 7.18
N LEU A 237 10.57 -14.65 7.95
CA LEU A 237 9.75 -14.09 9.03
C LEU A 237 10.26 -14.38 10.45
N ALA A 238 11.28 -15.23 10.63
CA ALA A 238 11.68 -15.66 11.96
C ALA A 238 12.20 -14.49 12.83
N LEU A 239 13.15 -13.73 12.35
CA LEU A 239 13.71 -12.60 13.08
C LEU A 239 12.70 -11.46 13.29
N PRO A 240 11.99 -10.95 12.24
CA PRO A 240 10.99 -9.92 12.44
C PRO A 240 9.85 -10.35 13.38
N THR A 241 9.42 -11.62 13.36
CA THR A 241 8.44 -12.17 14.31
C THR A 241 8.97 -12.10 15.74
N LEU A 242 10.21 -12.50 15.99
CA LEU A 242 10.81 -12.42 17.31
C LEU A 242 10.84 -10.98 17.83
N ILE A 243 11.25 -10.03 17.00
CA ILE A 243 11.29 -8.60 17.36
C ILE A 243 9.88 -8.07 17.66
N ALA A 244 8.87 -8.43 16.84
CA ALA A 244 7.48 -8.03 17.07
C ALA A 244 6.94 -8.58 18.42
N LEU A 245 7.20 -9.85 18.72
CA LEU A 245 6.80 -10.46 19.99
C LEU A 245 7.52 -9.82 21.19
N CYS A 246 8.81 -9.53 21.07
CA CYS A 246 9.54 -8.81 22.13
C CYS A 246 9.01 -7.39 22.31
N SER A 247 8.74 -6.68 21.23
CA SER A 247 8.20 -5.32 21.24
C SER A 247 6.87 -5.25 21.99
N ILE A 248 5.92 -6.12 21.65
CA ILE A 248 4.62 -6.14 22.36
C ILE A 248 4.74 -6.60 23.80
N ALA A 249 5.58 -7.61 24.08
CA ALA A 249 5.78 -8.11 25.44
C ALA A 249 6.41 -7.07 26.37
N LEU A 250 7.27 -6.21 25.83
CA LEU A 250 7.91 -5.12 26.56
C LEU A 250 7.08 -3.83 26.56
N GLY A 251 6.02 -3.75 25.75
CA GLY A 251 5.24 -2.52 25.56
C GLY A 251 6.06 -1.38 24.95
N LYS A 252 7.12 -1.69 24.22
CA LYS A 252 8.04 -0.71 23.61
C LYS A 252 8.01 -0.80 22.09
N PRO A 253 7.74 0.32 21.39
CA PRO A 253 7.78 0.32 19.94
C PRO A 253 9.21 0.12 19.43
N VAL A 254 9.32 -0.42 18.24
CA VAL A 254 10.55 -0.39 17.44
C VAL A 254 10.78 1.06 16.98
N LEU A 255 12.04 1.45 16.80
CA LEU A 255 12.36 2.79 16.30
C LEU A 255 11.67 3.03 14.95
N SER A 256 11.24 4.27 14.71
CA SER A 256 10.64 4.67 13.45
C SER A 256 11.56 4.41 12.26
N ALA A 257 10.99 4.17 11.10
CA ALA A 257 11.70 3.88 9.85
C ALA A 257 12.71 2.70 9.95
N THR A 258 12.46 1.75 10.88
CA THR A 258 13.30 0.56 11.04
C THR A 258 12.72 -0.62 10.27
N VAL A 259 13.56 -1.26 9.49
CA VAL A 259 13.28 -2.53 8.81
C VAL A 259 14.17 -3.62 9.39
N VAL A 260 13.57 -4.73 9.75
CA VAL A 260 14.29 -5.90 10.27
C VAL A 260 14.62 -6.83 9.11
N LEU A 261 15.88 -7.01 8.82
CA LEU A 261 16.37 -7.92 7.78
C LEU A 261 17.12 -9.11 8.38
N GLY A 262 17.02 -10.26 7.74
CA GLY A 262 17.72 -11.48 8.15
C GLY A 262 16.80 -12.47 8.86
N GLU A 263 17.41 -13.55 9.31
CA GLU A 263 16.74 -14.67 9.96
C GLU A 263 17.38 -14.99 11.31
N ILE A 264 16.67 -15.73 12.13
CA ILE A 264 17.20 -16.30 13.36
C ILE A 264 17.06 -17.82 13.33
N SER A 265 18.14 -18.50 13.67
CA SER A 265 18.10 -19.95 13.88
C SER A 265 17.49 -20.32 15.23
N ILE A 266 17.13 -21.58 15.42
CA ILE A 266 16.57 -22.08 16.67
C ILE A 266 17.53 -21.89 17.88
N SER A 267 18.84 -21.83 17.61
CA SER A 267 19.87 -21.56 18.62
C SER A 267 20.10 -20.08 18.91
N GLY A 268 19.46 -19.19 18.16
CA GLY A 268 19.59 -17.75 18.33
C GLY A 268 20.68 -17.10 17.47
N THR A 269 21.30 -17.82 16.56
CA THR A 269 22.26 -17.25 15.61
C THR A 269 21.51 -16.44 14.57
N ILE A 270 21.91 -15.18 14.38
CA ILE A 270 21.39 -14.31 13.33
C ILE A 270 22.07 -14.65 12.02
N LEU A 271 21.28 -14.99 11.02
CA LEU A 271 21.73 -15.30 9.67
C LEU A 271 21.61 -14.06 8.79
N LYS A 272 22.50 -13.95 7.81
CA LYS A 272 22.50 -12.83 6.88
C LYS A 272 21.19 -12.82 6.05
N ALA A 273 20.72 -11.63 5.73
CA ALA A 273 19.68 -11.46 4.72
C ALA A 273 20.21 -11.87 3.36
N ASP A 274 19.44 -12.68 2.65
CA ASP A 274 19.67 -12.95 1.25
C ASP A 274 19.42 -11.69 0.43
N GLU A 275 20.18 -11.50 -0.66
CA GLU A 275 19.97 -10.37 -1.59
C GLU A 275 19.91 -8.99 -0.90
N LEU A 276 20.81 -8.75 0.04
CA LEU A 276 20.83 -7.54 0.86
C LEU A 276 20.76 -6.25 0.02
N ALA A 277 21.47 -6.17 -1.10
CA ALA A 277 21.49 -4.98 -1.95
C ALA A 277 20.08 -4.67 -2.52
N ASN A 278 19.39 -5.70 -3.02
CA ASN A 278 18.03 -5.56 -3.56
C ASN A 278 17.02 -5.22 -2.46
N SER A 279 17.18 -5.83 -1.27
CA SER A 279 16.34 -5.54 -0.11
C SER A 279 16.51 -4.10 0.39
N LEU A 280 17.74 -3.58 0.38
CA LEU A 280 18.02 -2.18 0.73
C LEU A 280 17.43 -1.21 -0.28
N GLN A 281 17.47 -1.55 -1.58
CA GLN A 281 16.85 -0.72 -2.62
C GLN A 281 15.34 -0.58 -2.36
N VAL A 282 14.65 -1.68 -2.08
CA VAL A 282 13.20 -1.68 -1.74
C VAL A 282 12.88 -0.89 -0.46
N CYS A 283 13.84 -0.78 0.48
CA CYS A 283 13.66 0.05 1.68
C CYS A 283 13.82 1.56 1.40
N LEU A 284 14.54 1.93 0.34
CA LEU A 284 14.82 3.33 -0.02
C LEU A 284 13.73 3.91 -0.93
N ASP A 285 13.10 3.04 -1.73
CA ASP A 285 11.99 3.38 -2.62
C ASP A 285 10.67 3.48 -1.81
#